data_81a3f0116b4bc7fda487d8afe465f7c4
#
_entry.id   81a3f0116b4bc7fda487d8afe465f7c4
#
_cell.length_a   1.000
_cell.length_b   1.000
_cell.length_c   1.000
_cell.angle_alpha   90.00
_cell.angle_beta   90.00
_cell.angle_gamma   90.00
#
_symmetry.space_group_name_H-M   'P 1'
#
loop_
_entity.id
_entity.type
_entity.pdbx_description
1 polymer ?
#
loop_
_entity_poly.entity_id
_entity_poly.type
_entity_poly.pdbx_seq_one_letter_code
_entity_poly.pdbx_strand_id
1 'polypeptide(L)'
;MGENCYAARNRGAPMFPLRPPLVLAAVVVAVLSAPLIAAERTGPPAPPFPSARAADWIGAPASWESLRGRVVLLDVWTFACSNCRATMPWLKEARQRYASRGLSLVGIHTPEMTFERERPKVEAEVRRQGLDYPHLLDNDSAYWKALGNEYWPTVYLVDRCGRLRDRHVGEVHSGEDSGRRVDARIEALLAEPAAACTAAGATETRP
;
A
#
# COMPACT_ATOMS: atom_id res chain seq x y z
N MET A 1 -4.95 83.30 -39.99
CA MET A 1 -6.21 83.44 -40.69
C MET A 1 -7.00 82.22 -40.36
N GLY A 2 -7.88 82.33 -39.60
CA GLY A 2 -9.24 82.72 -39.39
C GLY A 2 -9.92 81.48 -38.83
N GLU A 3 -10.38 81.54 -37.58
CA GLU A 3 -11.75 81.88 -37.14
C GLU A 3 -12.76 80.81 -37.58
N ASN A 4 -13.63 80.35 -36.89
CA ASN A 4 -14.42 80.67 -35.66
C ASN A 4 -15.41 79.51 -35.47
N CYS A 5 -15.69 79.18 -34.32
CA CYS A 5 -16.83 79.47 -33.41
C CYS A 5 -18.03 78.54 -33.39
N TYR A 6 -18.45 78.29 -32.15
CA TYR A 6 -19.78 78.07 -31.62
C TYR A 6 -20.44 76.69 -31.82
N ALA A 7 -21.05 76.10 -30.94
CA ALA A 7 -21.52 76.21 -29.55
C ALA A 7 -22.54 75.09 -29.25
N ALA A 8 -22.64 74.78 -28.07
CA ALA A 8 -23.80 74.49 -27.20
C ALA A 8 -24.25 73.08 -26.96
N ARG A 9 -23.98 72.69 -25.78
CA ARG A 9 -24.91 72.06 -24.80
C ARG A 9 -25.92 71.01 -25.29
N ASN A 10 -25.76 69.77 -24.83
CA ASN A 10 -26.88 69.22 -24.10
C ASN A 10 -26.46 68.17 -23.06
N ARG A 11 -26.99 68.27 -21.87
CA ARG A 11 -26.73 67.44 -20.70
C ARG A 11 -27.63 66.17 -20.84
N GLY A 12 -26.99 65.04 -20.80
CA GLY A 12 -27.68 63.77 -20.59
C GLY A 12 -27.02 63.05 -19.42
N ALA A 13 -27.76 62.79 -18.36
CA ALA A 13 -27.31 62.13 -17.14
C ALA A 13 -26.83 60.71 -17.40
N PRO A 14 -25.83 60.18 -16.68
CA PRO A 14 -25.41 58.79 -16.85
C PRO A 14 -26.39 57.85 -16.18
N MET A 15 -27.04 57.02 -16.97
CA MET A 15 -27.72 55.82 -16.47
C MET A 15 -26.66 54.80 -16.05
N PHE A 16 -26.61 54.50 -14.77
CA PHE A 16 -25.84 53.38 -14.23
C PHE A 16 -26.54 52.07 -14.61
N PRO A 17 -25.88 51.11 -15.28
CA PRO A 17 -26.42 49.76 -15.38
C PRO A 17 -26.21 49.03 -14.06
N LEU A 18 -27.27 48.59 -13.45
CA LEU A 18 -27.30 47.64 -12.34
C LEU A 18 -26.62 46.37 -12.76
N ARG A 19 -25.48 46.07 -12.13
CA ARG A 19 -24.84 44.75 -12.22
C ARG A 19 -25.65 43.75 -11.39
N PRO A 20 -26.06 42.60 -11.95
CA PRO A 20 -26.66 41.53 -11.15
C PRO A 20 -25.57 40.90 -10.28
N PRO A 21 -25.91 40.41 -9.07
CA PRO A 21 -24.94 39.78 -8.17
C PRO A 21 -24.51 38.42 -8.70
N LEU A 22 -23.22 38.28 -9.00
CA LEU A 22 -22.56 37.01 -9.26
C LEU A 22 -22.24 36.32 -7.92
N VAL A 23 -23.26 35.72 -7.31
CA VAL A 23 -23.06 34.82 -6.17
C VAL A 23 -24.06 33.68 -6.34
N LEU A 24 -23.68 32.61 -6.99
CA LEU A 24 -24.16 31.22 -6.81
C LEU A 24 -23.58 30.27 -7.90
N ALA A 25 -22.31 30.02 -7.89
CA ALA A 25 -21.76 28.97 -8.74
C ALA A 25 -20.57 28.20 -8.12
N ALA A 26 -20.30 28.35 -6.83
CA ALA A 26 -19.09 27.77 -6.22
C ALA A 26 -19.33 26.58 -5.27
N VAL A 27 -20.55 26.08 -5.11
CA VAL A 27 -20.85 25.06 -4.06
C VAL A 27 -21.13 23.66 -4.62
N VAL A 28 -21.25 23.45 -5.93
CA VAL A 28 -21.70 22.15 -6.48
C VAL A 28 -20.55 21.21 -6.87
N VAL A 29 -19.30 21.64 -6.91
CA VAL A 29 -18.17 20.77 -7.40
C VAL A 29 -17.54 19.91 -6.30
N ALA A 30 -17.80 20.17 -5.02
CA ALA A 30 -17.10 19.48 -3.92
C ALA A 30 -17.71 18.13 -3.48
N VAL A 31 -18.89 17.75 -3.98
CA VAL A 31 -19.61 16.57 -3.43
C VAL A 31 -19.46 15.31 -4.29
N LEU A 32 -18.94 15.40 -5.50
CA LEU A 32 -18.87 14.25 -6.43
C LEU A 32 -17.54 13.49 -6.45
N SER A 33 -16.53 13.94 -5.74
CA SER A 33 -15.20 13.26 -5.71
C SER A 33 -14.99 12.33 -4.52
N ALA A 34 -15.85 12.31 -3.52
CA ALA A 34 -15.70 11.49 -2.32
C ALA A 34 -15.90 9.96 -2.52
N PRO A 35 -16.79 9.46 -3.37
CA PRO A 35 -17.03 8.01 -3.50
C PRO A 35 -15.92 7.28 -4.28
N LEU A 36 -15.19 7.93 -5.19
CA LEU A 36 -14.13 7.26 -5.97
C LEU A 36 -12.90 6.92 -5.12
N ILE A 37 -12.58 7.74 -4.10
CA ILE A 37 -11.44 7.51 -3.21
C ILE A 37 -11.72 6.36 -2.23
N ALA A 38 -12.99 6.11 -1.88
CA ALA A 38 -13.37 5.01 -0.99
C ALA A 38 -13.30 3.64 -1.69
N ALA A 39 -13.56 3.55 -2.98
CA ALA A 39 -13.55 2.29 -3.73
C ALA A 39 -12.13 1.74 -3.93
N GLU A 40 -11.11 2.58 -4.04
CA GLU A 40 -9.71 2.13 -4.15
C GLU A 40 -9.12 1.58 -2.84
N ARG A 41 -9.79 1.81 -1.71
CA ARG A 41 -9.32 1.39 -0.36
C ARG A 41 -9.86 0.03 0.10
N THR A 42 -10.65 -0.65 -0.70
CA THR A 42 -11.33 -1.89 -0.31
C THR A 42 -10.71 -3.12 -0.94
N GLY A 43 -9.63 -3.63 -0.33
CA GLY A 43 -9.15 -4.99 -0.55
C GLY A 43 -9.80 -5.97 0.45
N PRO A 44 -9.77 -7.29 0.20
CA PRO A 44 -10.17 -8.29 1.18
C PRO A 44 -9.24 -8.24 2.40
N PRO A 45 -9.70 -8.65 3.59
CA PRO A 45 -8.80 -8.79 4.73
C PRO A 45 -7.69 -9.80 4.41
N ALA A 46 -6.48 -9.51 4.85
CA ALA A 46 -5.38 -10.46 4.76
C ALA A 46 -5.71 -11.70 5.63
N PRO A 47 -5.44 -12.92 5.16
CA PRO A 47 -5.72 -14.13 5.93
C PRO A 47 -4.98 -14.10 7.29
N PRO A 48 -5.55 -14.70 8.35
CA PRO A 48 -4.83 -14.86 9.60
C PRO A 48 -3.61 -15.78 9.39
N PHE A 49 -2.50 -15.48 10.08
CA PHE A 49 -1.37 -16.40 10.10
C PHE A 49 -1.80 -17.73 10.75
N PRO A 50 -1.43 -18.88 10.16
CA PRO A 50 -1.94 -20.19 10.60
C PRO A 50 -1.40 -20.63 11.97
N SER A 51 -0.31 -20.00 12.43
CA SER A 51 0.32 -20.34 13.70
C SER A 51 0.92 -19.13 14.39
N ALA A 52 0.79 -19.08 15.72
CA ALA A 52 1.49 -18.15 16.61
C ALA A 52 2.60 -18.85 17.42
N ARG A 53 2.86 -20.14 17.18
CA ARG A 53 3.89 -20.91 17.91
C ARG A 53 5.28 -20.48 17.45
N ALA A 54 6.18 -20.20 18.37
CA ALA A 54 7.57 -19.83 18.05
C ALA A 54 8.29 -20.90 17.19
N ALA A 55 7.91 -22.19 17.34
CA ALA A 55 8.45 -23.28 16.53
C ALA A 55 8.14 -23.17 15.04
N ASP A 56 7.10 -22.44 14.64
CA ASP A 56 6.70 -22.26 13.25
C ASP A 56 7.24 -20.95 12.65
N TRP A 57 8.09 -20.24 13.39
CA TRP A 57 8.67 -18.98 12.96
C TRP A 57 10.19 -18.94 13.11
N ILE A 58 10.83 -18.21 12.22
CA ILE A 58 12.21 -17.74 12.40
C ILE A 58 12.10 -16.27 12.79
N GLY A 59 12.70 -15.90 13.93
CA GLY A 59 12.44 -14.62 14.59
C GLY A 59 11.16 -14.65 15.45
N ALA A 60 10.70 -13.50 15.90
CA ALA A 60 9.48 -13.38 16.71
C ALA A 60 8.23 -13.63 15.85
N PRO A 61 7.25 -14.43 16.33
CA PRO A 61 5.99 -14.60 15.62
C PRO A 61 5.30 -13.28 15.35
N ALA A 62 4.81 -13.09 14.13
CA ALA A 62 3.98 -11.94 13.77
C ALA A 62 2.49 -12.27 13.94
N SER A 63 1.70 -11.24 14.26
CA SER A 63 0.24 -11.31 14.24
C SER A 63 -0.33 -10.05 13.61
N TRP A 64 -1.53 -10.12 13.03
CA TRP A 64 -2.17 -8.92 12.49
C TRP A 64 -2.47 -7.88 13.57
N GLU A 65 -2.60 -8.30 14.82
CA GLU A 65 -2.73 -7.39 15.96
C GLU A 65 -1.44 -6.59 16.19
N SER A 66 -0.27 -7.26 16.21
CA SER A 66 1.03 -6.62 16.37
C SER A 66 1.44 -5.75 15.17
N LEU A 67 0.88 -6.02 13.99
CA LEU A 67 1.14 -5.32 12.74
C LEU A 67 0.12 -4.20 12.47
N ARG A 68 -0.88 -4.02 13.34
CA ARG A 68 -1.92 -3.00 13.18
C ARG A 68 -1.32 -1.60 13.05
N GLY A 69 -1.84 -0.82 12.10
CA GLY A 69 -1.36 0.54 11.84
C GLY A 69 -0.08 0.60 11.00
N ARG A 70 0.48 -0.52 10.60
CA ARG A 70 1.63 -0.59 9.70
C ARG A 70 1.20 -1.04 8.30
N VAL A 71 1.90 -0.58 7.29
CA VAL A 71 1.88 -1.19 5.96
C VAL A 71 2.73 -2.45 6.05
N VAL A 72 2.22 -3.58 5.55
CA VAL A 72 2.95 -4.85 5.62
C VAL A 72 3.25 -5.36 4.22
N LEU A 73 4.50 -5.74 3.99
CA LEU A 73 4.93 -6.48 2.83
C LEU A 73 5.10 -7.95 3.24
N LEU A 74 4.30 -8.83 2.61
CA LEU A 74 4.48 -10.27 2.72
C LEU A 74 5.35 -10.73 1.56
N ASP A 75 6.47 -11.38 1.87
CA ASP A 75 7.41 -11.96 0.93
C ASP A 75 7.22 -13.48 0.90
N VAL A 76 6.56 -13.99 -0.15
CA VAL A 76 6.36 -15.44 -0.33
C VAL A 76 7.55 -16.00 -1.09
N TRP A 77 8.35 -16.82 -0.43
CA TRP A 77 9.63 -17.29 -0.93
C TRP A 77 9.96 -18.73 -0.52
N THR A 78 10.98 -19.29 -1.14
CA THR A 78 11.65 -20.50 -0.68
C THR A 78 13.16 -20.42 -0.95
N PHE A 79 13.98 -21.14 -0.19
CA PHE A 79 15.44 -20.90 -0.23
C PHE A 79 16.14 -21.48 -1.46
N ALA A 80 15.61 -22.51 -2.10
CA ALA A 80 16.20 -23.06 -3.33
C ALA A 80 15.83 -22.27 -4.60
N CYS A 81 14.87 -21.34 -4.50
CA CYS A 81 14.38 -20.54 -5.61
C CYS A 81 15.39 -19.45 -6.00
N SER A 82 15.93 -19.52 -7.21
CA SER A 82 16.86 -18.50 -7.73
C SER A 82 16.27 -17.12 -7.84
N ASN A 83 15.02 -17.03 -8.34
CA ASN A 83 14.30 -15.78 -8.53
C ASN A 83 13.96 -15.12 -7.18
N CYS A 84 13.70 -15.93 -6.13
CA CYS A 84 13.51 -15.40 -4.78
C CYS A 84 14.81 -14.75 -4.27
N ARG A 85 15.96 -15.41 -4.49
CA ARG A 85 17.27 -14.84 -4.12
C ARG A 85 17.58 -13.54 -4.88
N ALA A 86 17.18 -13.46 -6.16
CA ALA A 86 17.36 -12.25 -6.97
C ALA A 86 16.53 -11.06 -6.44
N THR A 87 15.41 -11.32 -5.75
CA THR A 87 14.55 -10.29 -5.14
C THR A 87 15.08 -9.78 -3.79
N MET A 88 15.89 -10.57 -3.06
CA MET A 88 16.33 -10.24 -1.69
C MET A 88 17.09 -8.91 -1.55
N PRO A 89 17.95 -8.48 -2.49
CA PRO A 89 18.58 -7.16 -2.41
C PRO A 89 17.56 -6.04 -2.32
N TRP A 90 16.53 -6.07 -3.17
CA TRP A 90 15.46 -5.09 -3.14
C TRP A 90 14.65 -5.13 -1.83
N LEU A 91 14.33 -6.32 -1.29
CA LEU A 91 13.64 -6.46 0.01
C LEU A 91 14.41 -5.77 1.14
N LYS A 92 15.73 -5.95 1.19
CA LYS A 92 16.59 -5.28 2.17
C LYS A 92 16.60 -3.77 2.01
N GLU A 93 16.70 -3.28 0.78
CA GLU A 93 16.64 -1.85 0.50
C GLU A 93 15.26 -1.26 0.84
N ALA A 94 14.17 -1.93 0.48
CA ALA A 94 12.81 -1.52 0.81
C ALA A 94 12.63 -1.44 2.34
N ARG A 95 13.10 -2.44 3.08
CA ARG A 95 13.08 -2.42 4.54
C ARG A 95 13.89 -1.24 5.10
N GLN A 96 15.11 -1.04 4.64
CA GLN A 96 15.96 0.07 5.07
C GLN A 96 15.32 1.43 4.80
N ARG A 97 14.70 1.60 3.62
CA ARG A 97 14.10 2.85 3.18
C ARG A 97 12.79 3.18 3.89
N TYR A 98 11.97 2.16 4.16
CA TYR A 98 10.58 2.37 4.56
C TYR A 98 10.24 1.94 6.00
N ALA A 99 11.10 1.21 6.73
CA ALA A 99 10.78 0.71 8.07
C ALA A 99 10.45 1.85 9.05
N SER A 100 11.23 2.93 9.05
CA SER A 100 10.99 4.11 9.89
C SER A 100 9.73 4.88 9.50
N ARG A 101 9.26 4.71 8.26
CA ARG A 101 8.02 5.32 7.74
C ARG A 101 6.77 4.47 8.00
N GLY A 102 6.93 3.28 8.57
CA GLY A 102 5.82 2.43 8.96
C GLY A 102 5.63 1.17 8.11
N LEU A 103 6.61 0.76 7.28
CA LEU A 103 6.61 -0.55 6.63
C LEU A 103 7.10 -1.63 7.60
N SER A 104 6.46 -2.79 7.56
CA SER A 104 6.95 -4.05 8.16
C SER A 104 7.05 -5.12 7.08
N LEU A 105 8.06 -5.96 7.17
CA LEU A 105 8.22 -7.13 6.32
C LEU A 105 7.91 -8.39 7.11
N VAL A 106 7.26 -9.37 6.46
CA VAL A 106 7.05 -10.72 6.97
C VAL A 106 7.34 -11.70 5.82
N GLY A 107 8.31 -12.59 6.01
CA GLY A 107 8.60 -13.67 5.09
C GLY A 107 7.61 -14.83 5.30
N ILE A 108 7.17 -15.41 4.21
CA ILE A 108 6.36 -16.62 4.19
C ILE A 108 7.19 -17.66 3.43
N HIS A 109 7.89 -18.50 4.17
CA HIS A 109 8.69 -19.56 3.56
C HIS A 109 7.80 -20.77 3.30
N THR A 110 7.39 -20.95 2.05
CA THR A 110 6.60 -22.09 1.60
C THR A 110 7.48 -23.00 0.74
N PRO A 111 7.80 -24.22 1.19
CA PRO A 111 8.73 -25.09 0.50
C PRO A 111 8.15 -25.61 -0.83
N GLU A 112 8.97 -25.59 -1.90
CA GLU A 112 8.70 -26.27 -3.16
C GLU A 112 9.17 -27.73 -3.08
N MET A 113 10.33 -27.96 -2.44
CA MET A 113 10.97 -29.27 -2.33
C MET A 113 10.95 -29.77 -0.89
N THR A 114 10.98 -31.10 -0.72
CA THR A 114 10.92 -31.72 0.62
C THR A 114 12.05 -31.27 1.55
N PHE A 115 13.28 -31.09 1.03
CA PHE A 115 14.43 -30.68 1.82
C PHE A 115 14.36 -29.22 2.31
N GLU A 116 13.47 -28.40 1.71
CA GLU A 116 13.22 -27.03 2.12
C GLU A 116 12.37 -26.92 3.40
N ARG A 117 11.76 -28.02 3.84
CA ARG A 117 10.98 -28.09 5.08
C ARG A 117 11.85 -28.09 6.35
N GLU A 118 13.14 -28.32 6.18
CA GLU A 118 14.07 -28.43 7.31
C GLU A 118 14.40 -27.05 7.89
N ARG A 119 13.82 -26.76 9.04
CA ARG A 119 14.01 -25.48 9.76
C ARG A 119 15.49 -25.03 9.82
N PRO A 120 16.47 -25.87 10.20
CA PRO A 120 17.87 -25.42 10.29
C PRO A 120 18.41 -24.90 8.93
N LYS A 121 17.98 -25.46 7.82
CA LYS A 121 18.38 -25.01 6.48
C LYS A 121 17.77 -23.65 6.14
N VAL A 122 16.49 -23.45 6.45
CA VAL A 122 15.82 -22.16 6.25
C VAL A 122 16.46 -21.08 7.13
N GLU A 123 16.75 -21.38 8.41
CA GLU A 123 17.46 -20.47 9.32
C GLU A 123 18.85 -20.09 8.81
N ALA A 124 19.60 -21.07 8.29
CA ALA A 124 20.92 -20.81 7.72
C ALA A 124 20.84 -19.87 6.52
N GLU A 125 19.81 -20.04 5.67
CA GLU A 125 19.60 -19.19 4.52
C GLU A 125 19.15 -17.78 4.92
N VAL A 126 18.20 -17.63 5.85
CA VAL A 126 17.79 -16.34 6.42
C VAL A 126 18.99 -15.56 6.94
N ARG A 127 19.86 -16.22 7.72
CA ARG A 127 21.10 -15.59 8.22
C ARG A 127 22.08 -15.26 7.09
N ARG A 128 22.29 -16.16 6.14
CA ARG A 128 23.21 -15.96 5.01
C ARG A 128 22.80 -14.77 4.15
N GLN A 129 21.51 -14.59 3.94
CA GLN A 129 20.95 -13.50 3.14
C GLN A 129 20.79 -12.19 3.95
N GLY A 130 20.92 -12.24 5.28
CA GLY A 130 20.72 -11.08 6.15
C GLY A 130 19.29 -10.59 6.16
N LEU A 131 18.32 -11.51 6.21
CA LEU A 131 16.89 -11.21 6.25
C LEU A 131 16.47 -11.07 7.72
N ASP A 132 16.52 -9.86 8.24
CA ASP A 132 16.32 -9.54 9.65
C ASP A 132 14.86 -9.18 10.00
N TYR A 133 13.91 -9.90 9.43
CA TYR A 133 12.47 -9.80 9.70
C TYR A 133 11.87 -11.18 9.99
N PRO A 134 10.66 -11.27 10.58
CA PRO A 134 10.05 -12.56 10.89
C PRO A 134 9.74 -13.39 9.65
N HIS A 135 9.94 -14.71 9.73
CA HIS A 135 9.58 -15.66 8.67
C HIS A 135 8.68 -16.76 9.24
N LEU A 136 7.48 -16.91 8.67
CA LEU A 136 6.61 -18.06 8.89
C LEU A 136 7.14 -19.26 8.10
N LEU A 137 7.26 -20.41 8.75
CA LEU A 137 7.53 -21.70 8.10
C LEU A 137 6.18 -22.32 7.68
N ASP A 138 5.77 -22.04 6.45
CA ASP A 138 4.49 -22.50 5.90
C ASP A 138 4.63 -23.89 5.25
N ASN A 139 5.13 -24.86 6.04
CA ASN A 139 5.51 -26.19 5.56
C ASN A 139 4.33 -27.03 4.99
N ASP A 140 3.10 -26.74 5.39
CA ASP A 140 1.89 -27.40 4.87
C ASP A 140 1.17 -26.57 3.79
N SER A 141 1.77 -25.43 3.43
CA SER A 141 1.23 -24.48 2.45
C SER A 141 -0.16 -23.92 2.86
N ALA A 142 -0.41 -23.82 4.15
CA ALA A 142 -1.70 -23.32 4.65
C ALA A 142 -1.88 -21.83 4.33
N TYR A 143 -0.84 -21.03 4.56
CA TYR A 143 -0.89 -19.60 4.27
C TYR A 143 -0.81 -19.31 2.76
N TRP A 144 0.00 -20.08 2.03
CA TRP A 144 0.04 -20.08 0.57
C TRP A 144 -1.36 -20.23 -0.04
N LYS A 145 -2.11 -21.25 0.41
CA LYS A 145 -3.48 -21.51 -0.05
C LYS A 145 -4.45 -20.40 0.35
N ALA A 146 -4.32 -19.90 1.57
CA ALA A 146 -5.17 -18.82 2.07
C ALA A 146 -4.97 -17.50 1.28
N LEU A 147 -3.75 -17.23 0.79
CA LEU A 147 -3.44 -16.12 -0.10
C LEU A 147 -3.87 -16.37 -1.57
N GLY A 148 -4.24 -17.59 -1.93
CA GLY A 148 -4.42 -17.98 -3.34
C GLY A 148 -3.13 -17.82 -4.14
N ASN A 149 -1.97 -18.09 -3.52
CA ASN A 149 -0.68 -17.94 -4.17
C ASN A 149 -0.41 -19.09 -5.14
N GLU A 150 0.34 -18.84 -6.23
CA GLU A 150 0.62 -19.82 -7.28
C GLU A 150 2.09 -19.87 -7.68
N TYR A 151 2.86 -18.81 -7.36
CA TYR A 151 4.24 -18.66 -7.87
C TYR A 151 5.20 -18.11 -6.81
N TRP A 152 6.49 -18.43 -6.95
CA TRP A 152 7.62 -17.85 -6.22
C TRP A 152 8.51 -17.02 -7.16
N PRO A 153 9.03 -15.87 -6.71
CA PRO A 153 8.56 -15.13 -5.56
C PRO A 153 7.23 -14.44 -5.84
N THR A 154 6.49 -14.14 -4.78
CA THR A 154 5.34 -13.24 -4.85
C THR A 154 5.38 -12.30 -3.66
N VAL A 155 5.21 -11.01 -3.87
CA VAL A 155 5.06 -10.03 -2.79
C VAL A 155 3.62 -9.53 -2.75
N TYR A 156 3.08 -9.44 -1.53
CA TYR A 156 1.78 -8.85 -1.26
C TYR A 156 1.95 -7.59 -0.43
N LEU A 157 1.16 -6.57 -0.71
CA LEU A 157 1.08 -5.37 0.09
C LEU A 157 -0.25 -5.34 0.85
N VAL A 158 -0.14 -5.15 2.15
CA VAL A 158 -1.26 -5.04 3.07
C VAL A 158 -1.26 -3.65 3.69
N ASP A 159 -2.40 -2.99 3.72
CA ASP A 159 -2.52 -1.65 4.29
C ASP A 159 -2.54 -1.66 5.83
N ARG A 160 -2.58 -0.47 6.41
CA ARG A 160 -2.61 -0.25 7.87
C ARG A 160 -3.83 -0.87 8.55
N CYS A 161 -4.88 -1.19 7.79
CA CYS A 161 -6.12 -1.82 8.26
C CYS A 161 -6.11 -3.34 8.13
N GLY A 162 -5.01 -3.93 7.62
CA GLY A 162 -4.89 -5.37 7.40
C GLY A 162 -5.59 -5.86 6.13
N ARG A 163 -5.75 -5.01 5.12
CA ARG A 163 -6.38 -5.38 3.84
C ARG A 163 -5.34 -5.56 2.74
N LEU A 164 -5.48 -6.63 1.98
CA LEU A 164 -4.66 -6.87 0.77
C LEU A 164 -4.95 -5.80 -0.28
N ARG A 165 -3.91 -5.09 -0.70
CA ARG A 165 -4.03 -3.93 -1.60
C ARG A 165 -3.32 -4.12 -2.93
N ASP A 166 -2.32 -4.99 -2.96
CA ASP A 166 -1.56 -5.26 -4.18
C ASP A 166 -0.87 -6.62 -4.12
N ARG A 167 -0.59 -7.17 -5.30
CA ARG A 167 0.19 -8.39 -5.48
C ARG A 167 1.12 -8.21 -6.68
N HIS A 168 2.40 -8.51 -6.49
CA HIS A 168 3.36 -8.62 -7.58
C HIS A 168 3.90 -10.05 -7.64
N VAL A 169 3.78 -10.69 -8.80
CA VAL A 169 4.29 -12.03 -9.07
C VAL A 169 5.60 -11.91 -9.87
N GLY A 170 6.62 -12.64 -9.45
CA GLY A 170 7.94 -12.63 -10.09
C GLY A 170 8.96 -11.76 -9.37
N GLU A 171 10.12 -11.64 -9.98
CA GLU A 171 11.26 -10.93 -9.43
C GLU A 171 11.02 -9.43 -9.29
N VAL A 172 11.57 -8.85 -8.21
CA VAL A 172 11.60 -7.41 -7.99
C VAL A 172 13.05 -6.95 -7.89
N HIS A 173 13.44 -6.01 -8.72
CA HIS A 173 14.81 -5.50 -8.78
C HIS A 173 14.86 -3.99 -8.57
N SER A 174 15.81 -3.55 -7.74
CA SER A 174 16.05 -2.13 -7.48
C SER A 174 16.41 -1.39 -8.79
N GLY A 175 15.79 -0.23 -8.99
CA GLY A 175 16.05 0.60 -10.17
C GLY A 175 15.40 0.12 -11.47
N GLU A 176 14.75 -1.04 -11.50
CA GLU A 176 14.00 -1.56 -12.64
C GLU A 176 12.49 -1.25 -12.52
N ASP A 177 11.72 -1.55 -13.57
CA ASP A 177 10.27 -1.29 -13.60
C ASP A 177 9.52 -2.05 -12.52
N SER A 178 9.92 -3.28 -12.20
CA SER A 178 9.33 -4.08 -11.12
C SER A 178 9.49 -3.38 -9.77
N GLY A 179 10.73 -2.97 -9.43
CA GLY A 179 11.03 -2.26 -8.19
C GLY A 179 10.33 -0.91 -8.11
N ARG A 180 10.41 -0.09 -9.16
CA ARG A 180 9.73 1.21 -9.19
C ARG A 180 8.22 1.10 -8.97
N ARG A 181 7.58 0.09 -9.56
CA ARG A 181 6.13 -0.16 -9.42
C ARG A 181 5.76 -0.53 -7.99
N VAL A 182 6.47 -1.49 -7.40
CA VAL A 182 6.18 -1.92 -6.02
C VAL A 182 6.51 -0.83 -5.02
N ASP A 183 7.64 -0.12 -5.19
CA ASP A 183 8.01 1.04 -4.37
C ASP A 183 6.93 2.13 -4.40
N ALA A 184 6.41 2.48 -5.58
CA ALA A 184 5.33 3.46 -5.71
C ALA A 184 4.05 3.02 -4.97
N ARG A 185 3.72 1.72 -4.97
CA ARG A 185 2.58 1.19 -4.22
C ARG A 185 2.82 1.24 -2.71
N ILE A 186 4.03 0.90 -2.25
CA ILE A 186 4.41 1.06 -0.83
C ILE A 186 4.25 2.52 -0.40
N GLU A 187 4.77 3.46 -1.18
CA GLU A 187 4.69 4.89 -0.88
C GLU A 187 3.26 5.39 -0.83
N ALA A 188 2.42 4.97 -1.76
CA ALA A 188 1.00 5.31 -1.77
C ALA A 188 0.29 4.83 -0.48
N LEU A 189 0.54 3.58 -0.06
CA LEU A 189 -0.04 3.02 1.16
C LEU A 189 0.50 3.72 2.43
N LEU A 190 1.78 4.08 2.45
CA LEU A 190 2.39 4.81 3.55
C LEU A 190 1.85 6.25 3.68
N ALA A 191 1.42 6.85 2.57
CA ALA A 191 0.80 8.18 2.55
C ALA A 191 -0.68 8.18 2.99
N GLU A 192 -1.35 7.02 3.02
CA GLU A 192 -2.73 6.91 3.50
C GLU A 192 -2.82 7.25 5.00
N PRO A 193 -3.82 8.04 5.43
CA PRO A 193 -3.98 8.38 6.84
C PRO A 193 -4.33 7.14 7.67
N ALA A 194 -3.67 6.98 8.84
CA ALA A 194 -3.91 5.87 9.76
C ALA A 194 -5.35 5.85 10.32
N ALA A 195 -6.00 7.00 10.43
CA ALA A 195 -7.39 7.14 10.89
C ALA A 195 -8.43 6.46 9.98
N ALA A 196 -8.07 6.09 8.75
CA ALA A 196 -8.98 5.42 7.82
C ALA A 196 -9.38 3.99 8.28
N CYS A 197 -8.66 3.40 9.24
CA CYS A 197 -8.92 2.03 9.71
C CYS A 197 -10.10 1.93 10.69
N THR A 198 -10.46 3.00 11.37
CA THR A 198 -11.52 2.99 12.40
C THR A 198 -12.93 3.05 11.81
N ALA A 199 -13.10 3.60 10.62
CA ALA A 199 -14.40 3.77 9.99
C ALA A 199 -14.99 2.48 9.37
N ALA A 200 -14.17 1.48 9.04
CA ALA A 200 -14.62 0.24 8.40
C ALA A 200 -15.00 -0.87 9.40
N GLY A 201 -14.65 -0.73 10.67
CA GLY A 201 -14.93 -1.72 11.73
C GLY A 201 -16.19 -1.46 12.54
N ALA A 202 -16.89 -0.34 12.31
CA ALA A 202 -18.02 0.08 13.15
C ALA A 202 -19.40 -0.38 12.64
N THR A 203 -19.50 -1.10 11.53
CA THR A 203 -20.79 -1.43 10.91
C THR A 203 -21.23 -2.89 11.07
N GLU A 204 -20.52 -3.71 11.83
CA GLU A 204 -20.90 -5.12 11.98
C GLU A 204 -21.00 -5.57 13.45
N THR A 205 -21.82 -4.86 14.23
CA THR A 205 -22.44 -5.42 15.43
C THR A 205 -23.80 -4.74 15.63
N ARG A 206 -24.81 -5.33 15.03
CA ARG A 206 -26.18 -5.13 15.49
C ARG A 206 -26.83 -6.51 15.69
N PRO A 207 -27.40 -6.75 16.90
CA PRO A 207 -27.98 -8.02 17.32
C PRO A 207 -29.21 -8.41 16.53
#